data_b267c016180e5cbab2bdf21087076662
#
_entry.id   b267c016180e5cbab2bdf21087076662
#
_cell.length_a   1.000
_cell.length_b   1.000
_cell.length_c   1.000
_cell.angle_alpha   90.00
_cell.angle_beta   90.00
_cell.angle_gamma   90.00
#
_symmetry.space_group_name_H-M   'P 1'
#
loop_
_entity.id
_entity.type
_entity.pdbx_description
1 polymer ?
#
loop_
_entity_poly.entity_id
_entity_poly.type
_entity_poly.pdbx_seq_one_letter_code
_entity_poly.pdbx_strand_id
1 'polypeptide(L)'
;MPSEMTVSLTPKSEYGALENFLDAQRIGLIRKVEGVSDELARQAPTASSLSLLGLIKHAATWEQRWFQVIMAGRQSPDRWPEVMPEPHDAELIIRDSDTVMHWIAAYREHIETSNAIAAAMDLDAPCVRTDLIECNMRYVLFHMIEETARHAGHADIIRETLDGSRGI
;
A
#
# COMPACT_ATOMS: atom_id res chain seq x y z
N MET A 1 -2.13 14.41 -16.59
CA MET A 1 -1.09 14.67 -15.56
C MET A 1 -1.62 14.08 -14.28
N PRO A 2 -1.00 13.04 -13.69
CA PRO A 2 -1.36 12.68 -12.32
C PRO A 2 -1.03 13.88 -11.44
N SER A 3 -1.97 14.30 -10.60
CA SER A 3 -1.72 15.37 -9.62
C SER A 3 -0.60 14.90 -8.70
N GLU A 4 0.44 15.70 -8.59
CA GLU A 4 1.46 15.48 -7.56
C GLU A 4 0.73 15.47 -6.21
N MET A 5 0.81 14.35 -5.49
CA MET A 5 0.27 14.26 -4.14
C MET A 5 1.06 15.23 -3.26
N THR A 6 0.42 16.30 -2.83
CA THR A 6 1.04 17.34 -2.00
C THR A 6 0.58 17.17 -0.57
N VAL A 7 1.52 16.86 0.33
CA VAL A 7 1.25 16.69 1.76
C VAL A 7 1.18 18.06 2.44
N SER A 8 0.04 18.36 3.08
CA SER A 8 -0.12 19.58 3.87
C SER A 8 0.43 19.41 5.29
N LEU A 9 1.27 20.34 5.73
CA LEU A 9 1.80 20.35 7.11
C LEU A 9 0.85 20.99 8.12
N THR A 10 -0.26 21.58 7.66
CA THR A 10 -1.26 22.25 8.50
C THR A 10 -2.68 21.77 8.16
N PRO A 11 -2.98 20.47 8.37
CA PRO A 11 -4.31 19.92 8.10
C PRO A 11 -5.35 20.60 9.00
N LYS A 12 -6.55 20.85 8.46
CA LYS A 12 -7.63 21.53 9.16
C LYS A 12 -8.63 20.58 9.84
N SER A 13 -8.48 19.28 9.64
CA SER A 13 -9.35 18.25 10.20
C SER A 13 -8.57 16.99 10.54
N GLU A 14 -9.14 16.14 11.39
CA GLU A 14 -8.59 14.83 11.70
C GLU A 14 -8.44 13.98 10.44
N TYR A 15 -9.48 13.91 9.60
CA TYR A 15 -9.44 13.20 8.32
C TYR A 15 -8.28 13.70 7.44
N GLY A 16 -8.15 15.02 7.27
CA GLY A 16 -7.06 15.60 6.47
C GLY A 16 -5.67 15.31 7.05
N ALA A 17 -5.54 15.21 8.38
CA ALA A 17 -4.29 14.80 9.01
C ALA A 17 -3.95 13.34 8.68
N LEU A 18 -4.91 12.43 8.84
CA LEU A 18 -4.73 11.00 8.55
C LEU A 18 -4.41 10.76 7.08
N GLU A 19 -5.16 11.40 6.17
CA GLU A 19 -4.91 11.34 4.72
C GLU A 19 -3.50 11.81 4.37
N ASN A 20 -3.07 12.96 4.89
CA ASN A 20 -1.73 13.49 4.64
C ASN A 20 -0.62 12.57 5.13
N PHE A 21 -0.78 11.97 6.33
CA PHE A 21 0.22 11.03 6.84
C PHE A 21 0.28 9.76 6.00
N LEU A 22 -0.87 9.21 5.61
CA LEU A 22 -0.92 8.03 4.74
C LEU A 22 -0.31 8.30 3.37
N ASP A 23 -0.64 9.43 2.74
CA ASP A 23 -0.09 9.80 1.44
C ASP A 23 1.43 10.02 1.49
N ALA A 24 1.95 10.59 2.57
CA ALA A 24 3.39 10.70 2.77
C ALA A 24 4.09 9.33 2.75
N GLN A 25 3.50 8.31 3.40
CA GLN A 25 4.05 6.95 3.41
C GLN A 25 3.94 6.27 2.04
N ARG A 26 2.80 6.43 1.35
CA ARG A 26 2.57 5.91 -0.01
C ARG A 26 3.58 6.47 -1.00
N ILE A 27 3.79 7.79 -0.97
CA ILE A 27 4.80 8.48 -1.78
C ILE A 27 6.21 7.96 -1.46
N GLY A 28 6.54 7.85 -0.18
CA GLY A 28 7.83 7.32 0.28
C GLY A 28 8.10 5.94 -0.30
N LEU A 29 7.15 5.00 -0.16
CA LEU A 29 7.30 3.64 -0.69
C LEU A 29 7.44 3.62 -2.22
N ILE A 30 6.59 4.36 -2.94
CA ILE A 30 6.66 4.42 -4.41
C ILE A 30 8.03 4.93 -4.87
N ARG A 31 8.55 6.01 -4.26
CA ARG A 31 9.86 6.57 -4.60
C ARG A 31 11.02 5.60 -4.42
N LYS A 32 10.93 4.66 -3.47
CA LYS A 32 11.97 3.65 -3.26
C LYS A 32 11.98 2.56 -4.32
N VAL A 33 10.89 2.38 -5.03
CA VAL A 33 10.74 1.37 -6.07
C VAL A 33 10.84 1.98 -7.47
N GLU A 34 10.44 3.24 -7.63
CA GLU A 34 10.43 3.94 -8.91
C GLU A 34 11.85 4.08 -9.50
N GLY A 35 11.98 3.78 -10.81
CA GLY A 35 13.26 3.84 -11.52
C GLY A 35 14.20 2.65 -11.28
N VAL A 36 13.79 1.66 -10.46
CA VAL A 36 14.54 0.42 -10.27
C VAL A 36 14.20 -0.56 -11.41
N SER A 37 15.18 -1.24 -11.95
CA SER A 37 14.92 -2.33 -12.93
C SER A 37 14.20 -3.50 -12.26
N ASP A 38 13.41 -4.26 -13.03
CA ASP A 38 12.71 -5.45 -12.52
C ASP A 38 13.70 -6.47 -11.94
N GLU A 39 14.86 -6.64 -12.57
CA GLU A 39 15.91 -7.54 -12.10
C GLU A 39 16.43 -7.13 -10.72
N LEU A 40 16.74 -5.85 -10.53
CA LEU A 40 17.24 -5.34 -9.26
C LEU A 40 16.14 -5.37 -8.18
N ALA A 41 14.90 -5.01 -8.54
CA ALA A 41 13.79 -4.98 -7.62
C ALA A 41 13.35 -6.36 -7.09
N ARG A 42 13.74 -7.44 -7.78
CA ARG A 42 13.49 -8.84 -7.38
C ARG A 42 14.48 -9.35 -6.34
N GLN A 43 15.61 -8.69 -6.17
CA GLN A 43 16.64 -9.14 -5.24
C GLN A 43 16.19 -8.95 -3.79
N ALA A 44 16.49 -9.97 -2.96
CA ALA A 44 16.27 -9.96 -1.51
C ALA A 44 17.63 -9.91 -0.80
N PRO A 45 18.21 -8.71 -0.59
CA PRO A 45 19.58 -8.56 -0.12
C PRO A 45 19.73 -8.73 1.41
N THR A 46 18.61 -8.91 2.12
CA THR A 46 18.59 -9.09 3.58
C THR A 46 18.39 -10.55 3.96
N ALA A 47 18.38 -10.86 5.25
CA ALA A 47 18.15 -12.23 5.74
C ALA A 47 16.73 -12.75 5.45
N SER A 48 15.79 -11.89 5.14
CA SER A 48 14.41 -12.25 4.75
C SER A 48 14.28 -12.36 3.22
N SER A 49 13.14 -12.87 2.77
CA SER A 49 12.77 -12.89 1.34
C SER A 49 12.21 -11.57 0.80
N LEU A 50 12.25 -10.49 1.59
CA LEU A 50 11.71 -9.20 1.21
C LEU A 50 12.51 -8.59 0.05
N SER A 51 11.78 -8.11 -0.96
CA SER A 51 12.30 -7.41 -2.13
C SER A 51 11.48 -6.16 -2.40
N LEU A 52 12.02 -5.20 -3.14
CA LEU A 52 11.29 -3.98 -3.50
C LEU A 52 10.02 -4.29 -4.30
N LEU A 53 10.11 -5.24 -5.23
CA LEU A 53 8.95 -5.65 -6.04
C LEU A 53 7.88 -6.36 -5.19
N GLY A 54 8.29 -7.21 -4.25
CA GLY A 54 7.36 -7.83 -3.30
C GLY A 54 6.65 -6.82 -2.41
N LEU A 55 7.37 -5.82 -1.92
CA LEU A 55 6.81 -4.79 -1.05
C LEU A 55 5.78 -3.91 -1.77
N ILE A 56 6.05 -3.46 -3.01
CA ILE A 56 5.07 -2.65 -3.76
C ILE A 56 3.84 -3.47 -4.17
N LYS A 57 4.02 -4.75 -4.51
CA LYS A 57 2.93 -5.68 -4.77
C LYS A 57 2.06 -5.89 -3.54
N HIS A 58 2.67 -6.13 -2.39
CA HIS A 58 1.98 -6.26 -1.11
C HIS A 58 1.18 -4.99 -0.77
N ALA A 59 1.81 -3.82 -0.86
CA ALA A 59 1.15 -2.55 -0.58
C ALA A 59 -0.06 -2.31 -1.50
N ALA A 60 0.07 -2.54 -2.81
CA ALA A 60 -1.02 -2.40 -3.76
C ALA A 60 -2.19 -3.36 -3.45
N THR A 61 -1.88 -4.60 -3.10
CA THR A 61 -2.87 -5.63 -2.77
C THR A 61 -3.65 -5.27 -1.51
N TRP A 62 -2.97 -4.88 -0.44
CA TRP A 62 -3.61 -4.56 0.83
C TRP A 62 -4.31 -3.20 0.83
N GLU A 63 -3.84 -2.23 0.03
CA GLU A 63 -4.56 -0.99 -0.24
C GLU A 63 -5.96 -1.29 -0.80
N GLN A 64 -6.04 -2.16 -1.80
CA GLN A 64 -7.32 -2.59 -2.38
C GLN A 64 -8.19 -3.34 -1.37
N ARG A 65 -7.62 -4.30 -0.64
CA ARG A 65 -8.38 -5.15 0.30
C ARG A 65 -8.98 -4.33 1.44
N TRP A 66 -8.22 -3.43 2.05
CA TRP A 66 -8.71 -2.63 3.16
C TRP A 66 -9.82 -1.66 2.74
N PHE A 67 -9.60 -0.85 1.71
CA PHE A 67 -10.57 0.17 1.34
C PHE A 67 -11.71 -0.39 0.48
N GLN A 68 -11.39 -1.17 -0.53
CA GLN A 68 -12.42 -1.60 -1.49
C GLN A 68 -13.19 -2.83 -1.00
N VAL A 69 -12.52 -3.83 -0.41
CA VAL A 69 -13.20 -5.04 0.04
C VAL A 69 -13.74 -4.87 1.45
N ILE A 70 -12.90 -4.57 2.43
CA ILE A 70 -13.32 -4.53 3.86
C ILE A 70 -14.23 -3.34 4.10
N MET A 71 -13.82 -2.12 3.76
CA MET A 71 -14.62 -0.92 4.02
C MET A 71 -15.84 -0.81 3.11
N ALA A 72 -15.67 -0.95 1.80
CA ALA A 72 -16.72 -0.70 0.80
C ALA A 72 -17.50 -1.95 0.37
N GLY A 73 -17.11 -3.15 0.79
CA GLY A 73 -17.80 -4.41 0.45
C GLY A 73 -17.73 -4.82 -1.00
N ARG A 74 -16.75 -4.28 -1.77
CA ARG A 74 -16.55 -4.64 -3.18
C ARG A 74 -15.93 -6.02 -3.30
N GLN A 75 -16.20 -6.71 -4.40
CA GLN A 75 -15.54 -7.98 -4.71
C GLN A 75 -14.11 -7.74 -5.19
N SER A 76 -13.14 -8.49 -4.65
CA SER A 76 -11.77 -8.46 -5.13
C SER A 76 -11.59 -9.26 -6.41
N PRO A 77 -10.78 -8.81 -7.38
CA PRO A 77 -10.50 -9.54 -8.61
C PRO A 77 -9.87 -10.92 -8.37
N ASP A 78 -9.07 -11.07 -7.32
CA ASP A 78 -8.45 -12.34 -6.90
C ASP A 78 -9.38 -13.19 -6.03
N ARG A 79 -10.64 -12.76 -5.83
CA ARG A 79 -11.66 -13.40 -5.01
C ARG A 79 -11.29 -13.56 -3.53
N TRP A 80 -10.36 -12.74 -3.05
CA TRP A 80 -10.09 -12.67 -1.62
C TRP A 80 -11.31 -12.04 -0.89
N PRO A 81 -11.73 -12.50 0.28
CA PRO A 81 -11.18 -13.58 1.11
C PRO A 81 -11.79 -14.97 0.84
N GLU A 82 -12.69 -15.10 -0.12
CA GLU A 82 -13.35 -16.39 -0.44
C GLU A 82 -12.33 -17.44 -0.91
N VAL A 83 -11.26 -16.97 -1.54
CA VAL A 83 -10.09 -17.76 -1.91
C VAL A 83 -8.89 -17.19 -1.17
N MET A 84 -8.43 -17.90 -0.14
CA MET A 84 -7.22 -17.53 0.59
C MET A 84 -5.99 -17.98 -0.20
N PRO A 85 -5.02 -17.08 -0.43
CA PRO A 85 -3.77 -17.50 -1.06
C PRO A 85 -2.96 -18.40 -0.13
N GLU A 86 -2.30 -19.38 -0.70
CA GLU A 86 -1.33 -20.22 0.00
C GLU A 86 0.05 -20.02 -0.64
N PRO A 87 1.06 -19.68 0.13
CA PRO A 87 1.08 -19.38 1.56
C PRO A 87 0.39 -18.04 1.89
N HIS A 88 0.15 -17.75 3.18
CA HIS A 88 -0.58 -16.55 3.64
C HIS A 88 0.09 -15.22 3.24
N ASP A 89 1.37 -15.23 2.94
CA ASP A 89 2.13 -14.09 2.43
C ASP A 89 2.38 -14.16 0.91
N ALA A 90 1.50 -14.84 0.18
CA ALA A 90 1.63 -15.06 -1.27
C ALA A 90 1.75 -13.76 -2.08
N GLU A 91 1.24 -12.63 -1.60
CA GLU A 91 1.44 -11.31 -2.21
C GLU A 91 2.88 -10.82 -2.16
N LEU A 92 3.71 -11.34 -1.27
CA LEU A 92 5.16 -11.07 -1.25
C LEU A 92 5.93 -11.97 -2.24
N ILE A 93 5.31 -13.05 -2.71
CA ILE A 93 5.90 -13.95 -3.70
C ILE A 93 5.83 -13.30 -5.08
N ILE A 94 6.97 -13.20 -5.72
CA ILE A 94 7.12 -12.59 -7.03
C ILE A 94 6.98 -13.66 -8.11
N ARG A 95 6.11 -13.40 -9.08
CA ARG A 95 5.96 -14.22 -10.31
C ARG A 95 6.80 -13.63 -11.44
N ASP A 96 7.11 -14.43 -12.44
CA ASP A 96 7.88 -13.96 -13.60
C ASP A 96 7.18 -12.81 -14.36
N SER A 97 5.85 -12.78 -14.32
CA SER A 97 5.03 -11.73 -14.94
C SER A 97 4.96 -10.43 -14.14
N ASP A 98 5.40 -10.41 -12.87
CA ASP A 98 5.35 -9.21 -12.05
C ASP A 98 6.42 -8.21 -12.51
N THR A 99 6.06 -6.94 -12.67
CA THR A 99 6.97 -5.85 -13.01
C THR A 99 6.78 -4.66 -12.08
N VAL A 100 7.85 -3.89 -11.89
CA VAL A 100 7.83 -2.64 -11.11
C VAL A 100 6.78 -1.68 -11.67
N MET A 101 6.78 -1.49 -12.98
CA MET A 101 5.85 -0.58 -13.65
C MET A 101 4.39 -0.97 -13.42
N HIS A 102 4.07 -2.26 -13.55
CA HIS A 102 2.71 -2.77 -13.33
C HIS A 102 2.24 -2.50 -11.89
N TRP A 103 3.05 -2.86 -10.90
CA TRP A 103 2.63 -2.75 -9.50
C TRP A 103 2.60 -1.31 -8.99
N ILE A 104 3.47 -0.42 -9.47
CA ILE A 104 3.35 1.02 -9.18
C ILE A 104 2.06 1.58 -9.78
N ALA A 105 1.72 1.23 -11.04
CA ALA A 105 0.49 1.70 -11.67
C ALA A 105 -0.76 1.19 -10.94
N ALA A 106 -0.80 -0.10 -10.59
CA ALA A 106 -1.89 -0.68 -9.81
C ALA A 106 -2.02 -0.02 -8.43
N TYR A 107 -0.91 0.22 -7.74
CA TYR A 107 -0.94 0.89 -6.43
C TYR A 107 -1.51 2.31 -6.53
N ARG A 108 -1.09 3.09 -7.53
CA ARG A 108 -1.63 4.44 -7.75
C ARG A 108 -3.13 4.43 -8.04
N GLU A 109 -3.60 3.50 -8.85
CA GLU A 109 -5.04 3.33 -9.13
C GLU A 109 -5.83 2.96 -7.87
N HIS A 110 -5.28 2.05 -7.06
CA HIS A 110 -5.91 1.68 -5.78
C HIS A 110 -5.93 2.86 -4.81
N ILE A 111 -4.86 3.67 -4.72
CA ILE A 111 -4.82 4.87 -3.89
C ILE A 111 -5.91 5.87 -4.30
N GLU A 112 -6.08 6.15 -5.59
CA GLU A 112 -7.14 7.04 -6.07
C GLU A 112 -8.53 6.54 -5.65
N THR A 113 -8.76 5.23 -5.80
CA THR A 113 -10.02 4.59 -5.38
C THR A 113 -10.22 4.64 -3.87
N SER A 114 -9.17 4.37 -3.08
CA SER A 114 -9.19 4.42 -1.62
C SER A 114 -9.49 5.82 -1.09
N ASN A 115 -8.87 6.85 -1.68
CA ASN A 115 -9.11 8.24 -1.30
C ASN A 115 -10.55 8.65 -1.59
N ALA A 116 -11.13 8.23 -2.73
CA ALA A 116 -12.54 8.48 -3.03
C ALA A 116 -13.48 7.78 -2.04
N ILE A 117 -13.19 6.54 -1.62
CA ILE A 117 -13.97 5.82 -0.61
C ILE A 117 -13.86 6.51 0.74
N ALA A 118 -12.66 6.83 1.19
CA ALA A 118 -12.42 7.46 2.48
C ALA A 118 -13.06 8.85 2.58
N ALA A 119 -12.98 9.66 1.51
CA ALA A 119 -13.60 10.99 1.46
C ALA A 119 -15.14 10.97 1.50
N ALA A 120 -15.76 9.85 1.09
CA ALA A 120 -17.20 9.67 1.10
C ALA A 120 -17.76 9.08 2.41
N MET A 121 -16.90 8.75 3.38
CA MET A 121 -17.30 8.08 4.63
C MET A 121 -16.87 8.91 5.85
N ASP A 122 -17.70 8.88 6.89
CA ASP A 122 -17.31 9.43 8.19
C ASP A 122 -16.22 8.54 8.83
N LEU A 123 -15.35 9.15 9.65
CA LEU A 123 -14.29 8.40 10.35
C LEU A 123 -14.85 7.28 11.26
N ASP A 124 -16.04 7.47 11.80
CA ASP A 124 -16.72 6.48 12.63
C ASP A 124 -17.59 5.49 11.84
N ALA A 125 -17.65 5.63 10.51
CA ALA A 125 -18.43 4.71 9.68
C ALA A 125 -17.87 3.28 9.79
N PRO A 126 -18.74 2.29 10.12
CA PRO A 126 -18.31 0.89 10.21
C PRO A 126 -17.96 0.33 8.84
N CYS A 127 -17.08 -0.68 8.82
CA CYS A 127 -16.81 -1.43 7.60
C CYS A 127 -18.02 -2.27 7.17
N VAL A 128 -18.11 -2.57 5.87
CA VAL A 128 -19.18 -3.42 5.31
C VAL A 128 -18.92 -4.90 5.63
N ARG A 129 -17.66 -5.34 5.57
CA ARG A 129 -17.27 -6.74 5.79
C ARG A 129 -16.94 -7.00 7.26
N THR A 130 -17.95 -6.83 8.13
CA THR A 130 -17.83 -7.14 9.57
C THR A 130 -17.62 -8.63 9.87
N ASP A 131 -17.88 -9.50 8.89
CA ASP A 131 -17.55 -10.92 8.94
C ASP A 131 -16.05 -11.21 8.92
N LEU A 132 -15.26 -10.29 8.38
CA LEU A 132 -13.79 -10.39 8.33
C LEU A 132 -13.13 -9.71 9.54
N ILE A 133 -13.57 -8.51 9.84
CA ILE A 133 -13.07 -7.72 10.95
C ILE A 133 -14.11 -6.65 11.32
N GLU A 134 -14.28 -6.42 12.61
CA GLU A 134 -15.10 -5.32 13.10
C GLU A 134 -14.24 -4.08 13.30
N CYS A 135 -14.36 -3.11 12.39
CA CYS A 135 -13.56 -1.87 12.39
C CYS A 135 -14.35 -0.70 11.81
N ASN A 136 -13.78 0.50 11.88
CA ASN A 136 -14.29 1.71 11.24
C ASN A 136 -13.22 2.37 10.36
N MET A 137 -13.59 3.43 9.61
CA MET A 137 -12.67 4.13 8.70
C MET A 137 -11.46 4.71 9.44
N ARG A 138 -11.64 5.25 10.64
CA ARG A 138 -10.52 5.78 11.44
C ARG A 138 -9.48 4.71 11.73
N TYR A 139 -9.91 3.52 12.14
CA TYR A 139 -9.01 2.38 12.36
C TYR A 139 -8.25 2.02 11.09
N VAL A 140 -8.95 1.93 9.95
CA VAL A 140 -8.32 1.58 8.67
C VAL A 140 -7.25 2.59 8.28
N LEU A 141 -7.53 3.88 8.39
CA LEU A 141 -6.54 4.92 8.09
C LEU A 141 -5.30 4.82 8.99
N PHE A 142 -5.46 4.64 10.30
CA PHE A 142 -4.33 4.44 11.22
C PHE A 142 -3.55 3.17 10.90
N HIS A 143 -4.24 2.06 10.66
CA HIS A 143 -3.63 0.79 10.31
C HIS A 143 -2.81 0.90 9.01
N MET A 144 -3.36 1.54 7.99
CA MET A 144 -2.67 1.73 6.71
C MET A 144 -1.47 2.67 6.81
N ILE A 145 -1.52 3.69 7.68
CA ILE A 145 -0.35 4.52 8.00
C ILE A 145 0.76 3.66 8.61
N GLU A 146 0.43 2.86 9.63
CA GLU A 146 1.39 1.99 10.32
C GLU A 146 2.04 0.98 9.36
N GLU A 147 1.21 0.24 8.61
CA GLU A 147 1.66 -0.79 7.66
C GLU A 147 2.52 -0.19 6.54
N THR A 148 2.05 0.90 5.91
CA THR A 148 2.79 1.52 4.81
C THR A 148 4.11 2.12 5.30
N ALA A 149 4.13 2.75 6.49
CA ALA A 149 5.35 3.29 7.08
C ALA A 149 6.39 2.18 7.37
N ARG A 150 5.94 1.04 7.92
CA ARG A 150 6.79 -0.13 8.16
C ARG A 150 7.43 -0.63 6.87
N HIS A 151 6.63 -0.78 5.82
CA HIS A 151 7.11 -1.27 4.54
C HIS A 151 7.96 -0.23 3.79
N ALA A 152 7.69 1.05 3.92
CA ALA A 152 8.55 2.11 3.41
C ALA A 152 9.94 2.07 4.07
N GLY A 153 10.01 1.86 5.38
CA GLY A 153 11.27 1.67 6.11
C GLY A 153 12.05 0.42 5.66
N HIS A 154 11.36 -0.70 5.42
CA HIS A 154 11.98 -1.89 4.83
C HIS A 154 12.54 -1.59 3.42
N ALA A 155 11.78 -0.89 2.59
CA ALA A 155 12.19 -0.52 1.24
C ALA A 155 13.42 0.43 1.25
N ASP A 156 13.52 1.34 2.23
CA ASP A 156 14.69 2.20 2.42
C ASP A 156 15.96 1.39 2.60
N ILE A 157 15.94 0.44 3.53
CA ILE A 157 17.11 -0.41 3.84
C ILE A 157 17.48 -1.29 2.65
N ILE A 158 16.48 -1.90 2.01
CA ILE A 158 16.69 -2.74 0.84
C ILE A 158 17.28 -1.92 -0.31
N ARG A 159 16.73 -0.73 -0.61
CA ARG A 159 17.21 0.15 -1.66
C ARG A 159 18.65 0.60 -1.42
N GLU A 160 18.98 1.05 -0.21
CA GLU A 160 20.34 1.43 0.16
C GLU A 160 21.32 0.27 -0.01
N THR A 161 20.91 -0.94 0.35
CA THR A 161 21.73 -2.15 0.22
C THR A 161 21.96 -2.53 -1.25
N LEU A 162 20.98 -2.32 -2.13
CA LEU A 162 21.06 -2.71 -3.55
C LEU A 162 21.91 -1.75 -4.39
N ASP A 163 21.74 -0.45 -4.22
CA ASP A 163 22.37 0.57 -5.10
C ASP A 163 22.94 1.79 -4.36
N GLY A 164 22.92 1.79 -3.04
CA GLY A 164 23.44 2.88 -2.21
C GLY A 164 22.56 4.14 -2.16
N SER A 165 21.38 4.12 -2.79
CA SER A 165 20.45 5.26 -2.76
C SER A 165 19.90 5.47 -1.35
N ARG A 166 20.03 6.73 -0.87
CA ARG A 166 19.59 7.16 0.46
C ARG A 166 18.60 8.31 0.33
N GLY A 167 17.87 8.51 1.42
CA GLY A 167 16.98 9.65 1.58
C GLY A 167 15.56 9.39 1.12
N ILE A 168 14.73 10.31 1.51
CA ILE A 168 13.28 10.34 1.31
C ILE A 168 12.98 10.90 -0.09
#